data_c36c24099daa49221ca1cf5b78c70a9a
#
_entry.id   c36c24099daa49221ca1cf5b78c70a9a
#
_cell.length_a   1.000
_cell.length_b   1.000
_cell.length_c   1.000
_cell.angle_alpha   90.00
_cell.angle_beta   90.00
_cell.angle_gamma   90.00
#
_symmetry.space_group_name_H-M   'P 1'
#
loop_
_entity.id
_entity.type
_entity.pdbx_description
1 polymer ?
#
loop_
_entity_poly.entity_id
_entity_poly.type
_entity_poly.pdbx_seq_one_letter_code
_entity_poly.pdbx_strand_id
1 'polypeptide(L)'
;NKKAQVNWKEAGEKIRIQVQKQLQDSLLPRLDEYLDVSFFVTPDDFEDKFNTLWGSGFSIAPLFTQSAWFRFHNKSEELEDLYFCGAGTHPGAGLPGVVSSAKVVEKLVPPSRAGDEEVFQQLFRSKSRTFSLASFLLPKERAEAIFRLYYVCRTLDDWADEGQEYKLRDAMACWTEHKPHPLLDHYRFLQARWGLASLPMTELMAAMIQEQNGVAMKTESELLAYCHGVAGTIGLMTCPIFGVTDKKALKHADDLGIAMQLTNICRDVFEDAKNGRIYLPAEYFESPPSPSDILQNNSNTDLNEITSIKNRILMEADRRYTSGEQGIRYLPWRMRIVVRWAGRMYREIGELIQNNPEL
;
A
#
# COMPACT_ATOMS: atom_id res chain seq x y z
N ASN A 1 -26.93 33.38 20.42
CA ASN A 1 -26.79 34.81 20.67
C ASN A 1 -26.96 35.11 22.17
N LYS A 2 -25.88 35.02 22.96
CA LYS A 2 -25.89 35.26 24.43
C LYS A 2 -26.42 36.69 24.83
N LYS A 3 -26.65 37.57 23.89
CA LYS A 3 -27.17 38.92 24.15
C LYS A 3 -28.70 39.05 24.03
N ALA A 4 -29.36 38.12 23.36
CA ALA A 4 -30.83 38.15 23.28
C ALA A 4 -31.36 37.14 24.31
N GLN A 5 -31.97 37.61 25.40
CA GLN A 5 -32.72 36.80 26.32
C GLN A 5 -34.01 36.35 25.63
N VAL A 6 -33.92 35.44 24.69
CA VAL A 6 -35.05 34.87 23.96
C VAL A 6 -35.43 33.53 24.61
N ASN A 7 -36.68 33.41 25.04
CA ASN A 7 -37.23 32.10 25.36
C ASN A 7 -37.53 31.35 24.07
N TRP A 8 -36.59 30.54 23.64
CA TRP A 8 -36.66 29.83 22.37
C TRP A 8 -37.83 28.84 22.26
N LYS A 9 -38.25 28.23 23.36
CA LYS A 9 -39.44 27.34 23.38
C LYS A 9 -40.71 28.11 23.06
N GLU A 10 -40.90 29.27 23.70
CA GLU A 10 -42.06 30.12 23.45
C GLU A 10 -42.04 30.76 22.05
N ALA A 11 -40.87 31.23 21.65
CA ALA A 11 -40.67 31.83 20.31
C ALA A 11 -40.87 30.78 19.18
N GLY A 12 -40.35 29.59 19.37
CA GLY A 12 -40.51 28.48 18.44
C GLY A 12 -41.96 28.05 18.29
N GLU A 13 -42.69 27.95 19.39
CA GLU A 13 -44.12 27.61 19.35
C GLU A 13 -44.96 28.66 18.62
N LYS A 14 -44.70 29.95 18.87
CA LYS A 14 -45.38 31.04 18.17
C LYS A 14 -45.10 30.96 16.65
N ILE A 15 -43.84 30.73 16.23
CA ILE A 15 -43.47 30.58 14.83
C ILE A 15 -44.13 29.36 14.21
N ARG A 16 -44.13 28.22 14.91
CA ARG A 16 -44.76 26.97 14.45
C ARG A 16 -46.24 27.21 14.13
N ILE A 17 -46.99 27.81 15.05
CA ILE A 17 -48.43 28.10 14.89
C ILE A 17 -48.62 29.06 13.70
N GLN A 18 -47.82 30.09 13.60
CA GLN A 18 -47.91 31.07 12.51
C GLN A 18 -47.65 30.45 11.15
N VAL A 19 -46.58 29.61 11.00
CA VAL A 19 -46.27 28.89 9.78
C VAL A 19 -47.36 27.92 9.39
N GLN A 20 -47.89 27.15 10.37
CA GLN A 20 -48.98 26.20 10.17
C GLN A 20 -50.22 26.91 9.65
N LYS A 21 -50.60 28.04 10.26
CA LYS A 21 -51.73 28.85 9.82
C LYS A 21 -51.49 29.39 8.38
N GLN A 22 -50.33 29.92 8.08
CA GLN A 22 -50.02 30.43 6.76
C GLN A 22 -50.06 29.32 5.67
N LEU A 23 -49.57 28.11 5.98
CA LEU A 23 -49.69 26.97 5.07
C LEU A 23 -51.14 26.57 4.83
N GLN A 24 -51.95 26.56 5.90
CA GLN A 24 -53.37 26.22 5.82
C GLN A 24 -54.14 27.24 4.97
N ASP A 25 -53.87 28.54 5.18
CA ASP A 25 -54.55 29.61 4.48
C ASP A 25 -54.16 29.73 3.00
N SER A 26 -52.93 29.31 2.61
CA SER A 26 -52.39 29.54 1.28
C SER A 26 -52.20 28.33 0.39
N LEU A 27 -51.85 27.17 0.97
CA LEU A 27 -51.39 26.01 0.20
C LEU A 27 -52.15 24.70 0.52
N LEU A 28 -52.50 24.47 1.79
CA LEU A 28 -53.02 23.20 2.28
C LEU A 28 -54.27 23.41 3.13
N PRO A 29 -55.44 23.71 2.56
CA PRO A 29 -56.68 23.83 3.27
C PRO A 29 -56.96 22.59 4.12
N ARG A 30 -57.38 22.77 5.39
CA ARG A 30 -57.64 21.69 6.35
C ARG A 30 -56.36 20.96 6.80
N LEU A 31 -55.19 21.60 6.80
CA LEU A 31 -53.93 21.03 7.27
C LEU A 31 -54.05 20.43 8.66
N ASP A 32 -54.82 21.08 9.57
CA ASP A 32 -55.00 20.64 10.97
C ASP A 32 -55.70 19.28 11.09
N GLU A 33 -56.51 18.87 10.09
CA GLU A 33 -57.18 17.58 10.08
C GLU A 33 -56.28 16.41 9.67
N TYR A 34 -55.16 16.71 9.00
CA TYR A 34 -54.22 15.71 8.43
C TYR A 34 -52.83 15.77 9.05
N LEU A 35 -52.61 16.64 10.05
CA LEU A 35 -51.33 16.85 10.69
C LEU A 35 -51.15 15.91 11.87
N ASP A 36 -50.51 14.78 11.67
CA ASP A 36 -50.24 13.79 12.71
C ASP A 36 -49.14 14.24 13.70
N VAL A 37 -48.07 14.86 13.18
CA VAL A 37 -46.88 15.24 13.95
C VAL A 37 -46.37 16.61 13.48
N SER A 38 -46.10 17.48 14.46
CA SER A 38 -45.44 18.77 14.21
C SER A 38 -44.40 19.02 15.32
N PHE A 39 -43.20 19.36 14.93
CA PHE A 39 -42.11 19.72 15.84
C PHE A 39 -41.28 20.84 15.28
N PHE A 40 -40.51 21.46 16.13
CA PHE A 40 -39.49 22.45 15.74
C PHE A 40 -38.20 22.20 16.53
N VAL A 41 -37.11 22.69 16.04
CA VAL A 41 -35.79 22.61 16.67
C VAL A 41 -35.31 24.04 16.93
N THR A 42 -34.86 24.27 18.13
CA THR A 42 -34.41 25.59 18.59
C THR A 42 -32.89 25.68 18.70
N PRO A 43 -32.29 26.87 18.81
CA PRO A 43 -30.88 27.00 19.17
C PRO A 43 -30.47 26.27 20.44
N ASP A 44 -31.35 26.23 21.47
CA ASP A 44 -31.11 25.47 22.71
C ASP A 44 -31.02 23.98 22.43
N ASP A 45 -31.87 23.44 21.55
CA ASP A 45 -31.78 22.03 21.13
C ASP A 45 -30.47 21.71 20.40
N PHE A 46 -29.96 22.66 19.59
CA PHE A 46 -28.67 22.49 18.92
C PHE A 46 -27.49 22.51 19.91
N GLU A 47 -27.56 23.37 20.93
CA GLU A 47 -26.56 23.42 21.99
C GLU A 47 -26.61 22.12 22.84
N ASP A 48 -27.77 21.69 23.28
CA ASP A 48 -27.96 20.56 24.18
C ASP A 48 -27.72 19.19 23.50
N LYS A 49 -28.24 19.00 22.28
CA LYS A 49 -28.18 17.69 21.59
C LYS A 49 -26.92 17.49 20.74
N PHE A 50 -26.41 18.56 20.17
CA PHE A 50 -25.30 18.52 19.22
C PHE A 50 -24.04 19.25 19.70
N ASN A 51 -24.07 19.79 20.93
CA ASN A 51 -22.94 20.52 21.54
C ASN A 51 -22.41 21.65 20.65
N THR A 52 -23.30 22.32 19.91
CA THR A 52 -22.91 23.40 19.03
C THR A 52 -22.75 24.70 19.79
N LEU A 53 -21.69 25.46 19.50
CA LEU A 53 -21.43 26.72 20.17
C LEU A 53 -22.57 27.71 19.90
N TRP A 54 -23.21 28.19 20.97
CA TRP A 54 -24.36 29.13 20.95
C TRP A 54 -25.57 28.66 20.13
N GLY A 55 -25.79 27.38 20.06
CA GLY A 55 -26.89 26.79 19.31
C GLY A 55 -26.85 27.01 17.81
N SER A 56 -25.66 27.11 17.24
CA SER A 56 -25.49 27.32 15.81
C SER A 56 -25.85 26.08 14.99
N GLY A 57 -26.84 26.19 14.10
CA GLY A 57 -27.26 25.11 13.22
C GLY A 57 -26.36 24.93 11.98
N PHE A 58 -25.56 25.93 11.60
CA PHE A 58 -24.77 25.94 10.37
C PHE A 58 -23.29 26.31 10.56
N SER A 59 -22.76 26.13 11.77
CA SER A 59 -21.38 26.43 12.14
C SER A 59 -21.07 27.93 12.10
N ILE A 60 -20.42 28.46 11.06
CA ILE A 60 -20.04 29.88 10.96
C ILE A 60 -21.03 30.66 10.10
N ALA A 61 -21.21 31.94 10.41
CA ALA A 61 -22.10 32.82 9.67
C ALA A 61 -21.58 33.04 8.22
N PRO A 62 -22.46 33.18 7.23
CA PRO A 62 -22.09 33.44 5.84
C PRO A 62 -21.67 34.91 5.60
N LEU A 63 -20.75 35.41 6.43
CA LEU A 63 -20.19 36.75 6.27
C LEU A 63 -19.03 36.65 5.24
N PHE A 64 -18.77 37.77 4.54
CA PHE A 64 -17.67 37.83 3.57
C PHE A 64 -16.32 37.36 4.16
N THR A 65 -16.02 37.81 5.39
CA THR A 65 -14.80 37.48 6.12
C THR A 65 -14.77 36.05 6.70
N GLN A 66 -15.83 35.27 6.51
CA GLN A 66 -15.99 33.86 6.97
C GLN A 66 -16.46 32.97 5.84
N SER A 67 -16.40 33.44 4.60
CA SER A 67 -16.86 32.68 3.42
C SER A 67 -15.73 32.52 2.41
N ALA A 68 -15.89 31.63 1.48
CA ALA A 68 -14.92 31.34 0.43
C ALA A 68 -13.51 31.15 1.00
N TRP A 69 -12.53 31.91 0.54
CA TRP A 69 -11.14 31.81 0.97
C TRP A 69 -10.92 32.05 2.48
N PHE A 70 -11.74 32.89 3.12
CA PHE A 70 -11.60 33.18 4.55
C PHE A 70 -12.23 32.14 5.49
N ARG A 71 -12.78 31.07 4.95
CA ARG A 71 -13.26 29.96 5.74
C ARG A 71 -12.08 29.16 6.28
N PHE A 72 -12.24 28.51 7.44
CA PHE A 72 -11.19 27.66 8.01
C PHE A 72 -10.69 26.64 6.99
N HIS A 73 -9.37 26.52 6.86
CA HIS A 73 -8.74 25.53 6.03
C HIS A 73 -8.94 24.12 6.62
N ASN A 74 -8.85 23.11 5.78
CA ASN A 74 -9.03 21.72 6.21
C ASN A 74 -7.82 21.15 6.94
N LYS A 75 -6.66 21.85 6.93
CA LYS A 75 -5.47 21.53 7.73
C LYS A 75 -5.19 22.70 8.67
N SER A 76 -4.85 22.40 9.93
CA SER A 76 -4.42 23.40 10.89
C SER A 76 -3.14 24.09 10.43
N GLU A 77 -3.08 25.41 10.60
CA GLU A 77 -1.87 26.22 10.35
C GLU A 77 -0.97 26.30 11.59
N GLU A 78 -1.51 25.98 12.77
CA GLU A 78 -0.82 26.10 14.07
C GLU A 78 -0.36 24.77 14.64
N LEU A 79 -1.08 23.66 14.33
CA LEU A 79 -0.83 22.34 14.88
C LEU A 79 -0.57 21.34 13.76
N GLU A 80 0.52 20.61 13.89
CA GLU A 80 0.83 19.48 13.00
C GLU A 80 -0.19 18.34 13.18
N ASP A 81 -0.50 17.67 12.08
CA ASP A 81 -1.41 16.50 12.01
C ASP A 81 -2.85 16.76 12.51
N LEU A 82 -3.27 18.01 12.63
CA LEU A 82 -4.65 18.39 12.94
C LEU A 82 -5.39 18.79 11.68
N TYR A 83 -6.50 18.11 11.40
CA TYR A 83 -7.33 18.30 10.22
C TYR A 83 -8.78 18.56 10.61
N PHE A 84 -9.46 19.38 9.81
CA PHE A 84 -10.85 19.77 10.03
C PHE A 84 -11.71 19.41 8.82
N CYS A 85 -12.87 18.82 9.06
CA CYS A 85 -13.89 18.63 8.03
C CYS A 85 -15.27 19.05 8.55
N GLY A 86 -16.19 19.35 7.66
CA GLY A 86 -17.55 19.71 8.00
C GLY A 86 -17.98 21.08 7.47
N ALA A 87 -19.14 21.56 7.96
CA ALA A 87 -19.77 22.79 7.48
C ALA A 87 -18.96 24.06 7.74
N GLY A 88 -18.05 24.06 8.70
CA GLY A 88 -17.19 25.19 9.07
C GLY A 88 -15.93 25.34 8.22
N THR A 89 -15.59 24.36 7.40
CA THR A 89 -14.36 24.30 6.63
C THR A 89 -14.62 24.41 5.13
N HIS A 90 -13.55 24.41 4.31
CA HIS A 90 -13.69 24.32 2.86
C HIS A 90 -14.28 22.96 2.43
N PRO A 91 -15.09 22.92 1.34
CA PRO A 91 -15.53 24.04 0.51
C PRO A 91 -16.75 24.79 1.04
N GLY A 92 -17.38 24.35 2.13
CA GLY A 92 -18.45 25.11 2.76
C GLY A 92 -19.62 24.31 3.31
N ALA A 93 -20.70 25.02 3.69
CA ALA A 93 -21.91 24.46 4.24
C ALA A 93 -22.79 23.80 3.18
N GLY A 94 -23.79 23.01 3.64
CA GLY A 94 -24.68 22.21 2.83
C GLY A 94 -24.15 20.80 2.60
N LEU A 95 -25.05 19.83 2.40
CA LEU A 95 -24.68 18.40 2.25
C LEU A 95 -23.55 18.15 1.24
N PRO A 96 -23.59 18.70 0.01
CA PRO A 96 -22.50 18.51 -0.94
C PRO A 96 -21.16 19.10 -0.46
N GLY A 97 -21.20 20.28 0.19
CA GLY A 97 -20.03 20.93 0.74
C GLY A 97 -19.40 20.15 1.89
N VAL A 98 -20.21 19.67 2.82
CA VAL A 98 -19.76 18.88 3.98
C VAL A 98 -19.13 17.57 3.53
N VAL A 99 -19.77 16.84 2.61
CA VAL A 99 -19.21 15.59 2.05
C VAL A 99 -17.91 15.89 1.27
N SER A 100 -17.88 16.97 0.50
CA SER A 100 -16.67 17.37 -0.24
C SER A 100 -15.51 17.76 0.68
N SER A 101 -15.79 18.33 1.87
CA SER A 101 -14.73 18.64 2.83
C SER A 101 -14.00 17.40 3.33
N ALA A 102 -14.70 16.27 3.47
CA ALA A 102 -14.06 14.98 3.80
C ALA A 102 -13.11 14.51 2.69
N LYS A 103 -13.48 14.67 1.41
CA LYS A 103 -12.60 14.36 0.27
C LYS A 103 -11.38 15.29 0.19
N VAL A 104 -11.49 16.53 0.67
CA VAL A 104 -10.34 17.43 0.79
C VAL A 104 -9.40 16.92 1.87
N VAL A 105 -9.95 16.55 3.04
CA VAL A 105 -9.14 16.01 4.15
C VAL A 105 -8.48 14.69 3.75
N GLU A 106 -9.17 13.79 3.05
CA GLU A 106 -8.60 12.55 2.50
C GLU A 106 -7.31 12.78 1.70
N LYS A 107 -7.26 13.88 0.93
CA LYS A 107 -6.07 14.25 0.14
C LYS A 107 -4.98 14.97 0.95
N LEU A 108 -5.34 15.59 2.05
CA LEU A 108 -4.44 16.35 2.91
C LEU A 108 -3.82 15.50 4.01
N VAL A 109 -4.57 14.51 4.50
CA VAL A 109 -4.06 13.56 5.49
C VAL A 109 -3.00 12.71 4.80
N PRO A 110 -1.75 12.75 5.26
CA PRO A 110 -0.77 11.79 4.78
C PRO A 110 -1.31 10.37 5.06
N PRO A 111 -1.01 9.39 4.23
CA PRO A 111 -1.48 8.02 4.42
C PRO A 111 -1.26 7.61 5.87
N SER A 112 -2.35 7.40 6.59
CA SER A 112 -2.34 7.32 8.04
C SER A 112 -1.70 6.02 8.50
N ARG A 113 -0.94 6.12 9.56
CA ARG A 113 -0.29 5.00 10.22
C ARG A 113 -1.27 3.97 10.81
N ALA A 114 -2.57 4.28 10.94
CA ALA A 114 -3.56 3.42 11.58
C ALA A 114 -4.72 2.97 10.68
N GLY A 115 -5.03 3.67 9.57
CA GLY A 115 -6.09 3.30 8.61
C GLY A 115 -5.58 2.50 7.42
N ASP A 116 -4.26 2.40 7.27
CA ASP A 116 -3.61 1.75 6.14
C ASP A 116 -3.71 0.23 6.16
N GLU A 117 -4.07 -0.36 7.30
CA GLU A 117 -4.12 -1.82 7.45
C GLU A 117 -5.15 -2.47 6.53
N GLU A 118 -6.31 -1.84 6.33
CA GLU A 118 -7.31 -2.32 5.37
C GLU A 118 -6.83 -2.16 3.93
N VAL A 119 -6.17 -1.05 3.61
CA VAL A 119 -5.58 -0.79 2.28
C VAL A 119 -4.46 -1.79 1.99
N PHE A 120 -3.56 -2.02 2.95
CA PHE A 120 -2.50 -3.02 2.82
C PHE A 120 -3.07 -4.42 2.65
N GLN A 121 -4.11 -4.77 3.41
CA GLN A 121 -4.78 -6.05 3.31
C GLN A 121 -5.49 -6.23 1.95
N GLN A 122 -6.15 -5.20 1.45
CA GLN A 122 -6.80 -5.21 0.13
C GLN A 122 -5.77 -5.35 -0.99
N LEU A 123 -4.68 -4.57 -0.97
CA LEU A 123 -3.60 -4.66 -1.94
C LEU A 123 -2.99 -6.07 -1.94
N PHE A 124 -2.67 -6.59 -0.77
CA PHE A 124 -2.11 -7.93 -0.61
C PHE A 124 -3.05 -9.01 -1.16
N ARG A 125 -4.35 -8.92 -0.87
CA ARG A 125 -5.37 -9.88 -1.38
C ARG A 125 -5.56 -9.80 -2.89
N SER A 126 -5.49 -8.59 -3.48
CA SER A 126 -5.70 -8.39 -4.91
C SER A 126 -4.53 -8.87 -5.76
N LYS A 127 -3.30 -8.69 -5.28
CA LYS A 127 -2.07 -8.96 -6.04
C LYS A 127 -1.41 -10.31 -5.71
N SER A 128 -1.72 -10.91 -4.55
CA SER A 128 -1.07 -12.15 -4.11
C SER A 128 -2.07 -13.17 -3.55
N ARG A 129 -2.74 -13.90 -4.45
CA ARG A 129 -3.73 -14.93 -4.09
C ARG A 129 -3.15 -16.03 -3.20
N THR A 130 -1.94 -16.46 -3.48
CA THR A 130 -1.24 -17.54 -2.76
C THR A 130 -0.88 -17.14 -1.33
N PHE A 131 -0.28 -15.98 -1.16
CA PHE A 131 0.10 -15.47 0.18
C PHE A 131 -1.09 -14.99 0.99
N SER A 132 -2.20 -14.60 0.33
CA SER A 132 -3.44 -14.21 1.00
C SER A 132 -4.06 -15.35 1.82
N LEU A 133 -4.10 -16.57 1.27
CA LEU A 133 -4.53 -17.76 2.01
C LEU A 133 -3.62 -18.05 3.22
N ALA A 134 -2.34 -17.81 3.05
CA ALA A 134 -1.33 -18.00 4.09
C ALA A 134 -1.50 -17.05 5.27
N SER A 135 -2.00 -15.83 5.04
CA SER A 135 -2.19 -14.82 6.08
C SER A 135 -3.22 -15.22 7.14
N PHE A 136 -4.19 -16.08 6.82
CA PHE A 136 -5.16 -16.60 7.80
C PHE A 136 -4.54 -17.46 8.90
N LEU A 137 -3.35 -18.01 8.66
CA LEU A 137 -2.62 -18.80 9.66
C LEU A 137 -1.76 -17.94 10.59
N LEU A 138 -1.59 -16.65 10.27
CA LEU A 138 -0.81 -15.70 11.07
C LEU A 138 -1.64 -15.13 12.23
N PRO A 139 -1.02 -14.88 13.41
CA PRO A 139 -1.57 -13.97 14.39
C PRO A 139 -1.80 -12.58 13.75
N LYS A 140 -2.90 -11.93 14.11
CA LYS A 140 -3.34 -10.65 13.50
C LYS A 140 -2.21 -9.62 13.39
N GLU A 141 -1.49 -9.34 14.47
CA GLU A 141 -0.38 -8.37 14.48
C GLU A 141 0.73 -8.70 13.47
N ARG A 142 1.05 -9.98 13.29
CA ARG A 142 2.07 -10.42 12.32
C ARG A 142 1.57 -10.34 10.88
N ALA A 143 0.29 -10.65 10.66
CA ALA A 143 -0.35 -10.49 9.37
C ALA A 143 -0.33 -9.01 8.93
N GLU A 144 -0.71 -8.11 9.82
CA GLU A 144 -0.67 -6.66 9.59
C GLU A 144 0.76 -6.17 9.28
N ALA A 145 1.76 -6.66 10.01
CA ALA A 145 3.16 -6.33 9.75
C ALA A 145 3.63 -6.81 8.37
N ILE A 146 3.24 -8.03 7.95
CA ILE A 146 3.54 -8.57 6.61
C ILE A 146 2.83 -7.74 5.52
N PHE A 147 1.57 -7.37 5.71
CA PHE A 147 0.84 -6.54 4.75
C PHE A 147 1.50 -5.17 4.57
N ARG A 148 1.94 -4.57 5.67
CA ARG A 148 2.66 -3.29 5.66
C ARG A 148 4.03 -3.41 4.97
N LEU A 149 4.79 -4.48 5.25
CA LEU A 149 6.05 -4.75 4.55
C LEU A 149 5.82 -4.94 3.05
N TYR A 150 4.82 -5.75 2.69
CA TYR A 150 4.45 -5.97 1.29
C TYR A 150 4.07 -4.67 0.57
N TYR A 151 3.30 -3.81 1.22
CA TYR A 151 2.94 -2.50 0.67
C TYR A 151 4.19 -1.66 0.34
N VAL A 152 5.16 -1.60 1.25
CA VAL A 152 6.41 -0.86 1.01
C VAL A 152 7.16 -1.45 -0.17
N CYS A 153 7.42 -2.77 -0.16
CA CYS A 153 8.17 -3.43 -1.23
C CYS A 153 7.45 -3.33 -2.57
N ARG A 154 6.13 -3.51 -2.61
CA ARG A 154 5.35 -3.45 -3.84
C ARG A 154 5.28 -2.03 -4.41
N THR A 155 5.20 -1.00 -3.57
CA THR A 155 5.22 0.39 -4.04
C THR A 155 6.57 0.76 -4.65
N LEU A 156 7.67 0.28 -4.07
CA LEU A 156 9.01 0.47 -4.65
C LEU A 156 9.13 -0.25 -6.00
N ASP A 157 8.62 -1.47 -6.10
CA ASP A 157 8.58 -2.29 -7.31
C ASP A 157 7.72 -1.62 -8.41
N ASP A 158 6.50 -1.16 -8.08
CA ASP A 158 5.65 -0.41 -9.00
C ASP A 158 6.34 0.87 -9.53
N TRP A 159 7.11 1.58 -8.69
CA TRP A 159 7.90 2.73 -9.15
C TRP A 159 9.03 2.34 -10.10
N ALA A 160 9.66 1.19 -9.88
CA ALA A 160 10.67 0.65 -10.79
C ALA A 160 10.05 0.27 -12.15
N ASP A 161 8.94 -0.47 -12.13
CA ASP A 161 8.27 -0.93 -13.35
C ASP A 161 7.65 0.21 -14.17
N GLU A 162 7.15 1.26 -13.52
CA GLU A 162 6.59 2.44 -14.18
C GLU A 162 7.64 3.47 -14.61
N GLY A 163 8.94 3.20 -14.45
CA GLY A 163 10.02 4.11 -14.81
C GLY A 163 10.09 5.37 -13.95
N GLN A 164 9.55 5.32 -12.72
CA GLN A 164 9.54 6.44 -11.79
C GLN A 164 10.84 6.49 -10.95
N GLU A 165 11.99 6.38 -11.63
CA GLU A 165 13.32 6.34 -11.01
C GLU A 165 13.55 7.48 -10.01
N TYR A 166 13.01 8.67 -10.30
CA TYR A 166 13.15 9.84 -9.44
C TYR A 166 12.57 9.60 -8.04
N LYS A 167 11.46 8.82 -7.92
CA LYS A 167 10.88 8.47 -6.59
C LYS A 167 11.75 7.48 -5.83
N LEU A 168 12.35 6.51 -6.52
CA LEU A 168 13.28 5.58 -5.91
C LEU A 168 14.52 6.30 -5.38
N ARG A 169 15.07 7.25 -6.15
CA ARG A 169 16.23 8.06 -5.74
C ARG A 169 15.89 9.00 -4.59
N ASP A 170 14.71 9.62 -4.60
CA ASP A 170 14.23 10.46 -3.48
C ASP A 170 14.05 9.64 -2.21
N ALA A 171 13.41 8.47 -2.30
CA ALA A 171 13.27 7.54 -1.19
C ALA A 171 14.65 7.11 -0.64
N MET A 172 15.60 6.75 -1.50
CA MET A 172 16.96 6.37 -1.11
C MET A 172 17.68 7.54 -0.41
N ALA A 173 17.57 8.76 -0.93
CA ALA A 173 18.18 9.95 -0.33
C ALA A 173 17.57 10.22 1.07
N CYS A 174 16.24 10.23 1.19
CA CYS A 174 15.56 10.37 2.48
C CYS A 174 15.91 9.25 3.47
N TRP A 175 16.12 8.03 2.97
CA TRP A 175 16.55 6.90 3.79
C TRP A 175 17.96 7.08 4.34
N THR A 176 18.91 7.43 3.48
CA THR A 176 20.32 7.62 3.83
C THR A 176 20.53 8.80 4.75
N GLU A 177 19.78 9.89 4.55
CA GLU A 177 19.86 11.11 5.36
C GLU A 177 18.97 11.06 6.62
N HIS A 178 18.30 9.94 6.88
CA HIS A 178 17.35 9.75 7.96
C HIS A 178 16.20 10.77 7.98
N LYS A 179 15.83 11.30 6.82
CA LYS A 179 14.69 12.23 6.66
C LYS A 179 13.37 11.48 6.62
N PRO A 180 12.27 12.10 7.10
CA PRO A 180 10.93 11.53 6.95
C PRO A 180 10.61 11.31 5.47
N HIS A 181 9.94 10.17 5.18
CA HIS A 181 9.42 9.87 3.84
C HIS A 181 8.17 9.01 3.99
N PRO A 182 7.03 9.38 3.39
CA PRO A 182 5.74 8.74 3.64
C PRO A 182 5.77 7.21 3.52
N LEU A 183 6.37 6.68 2.45
CA LEU A 183 6.47 5.23 2.25
C LEU A 183 7.43 4.57 3.25
N LEU A 184 8.61 5.14 3.47
CA LEU A 184 9.64 4.53 4.31
C LEU A 184 9.34 4.63 5.81
N ASP A 185 8.46 5.53 6.22
CA ASP A 185 8.01 5.62 7.61
C ASP A 185 7.20 4.37 8.01
N HIS A 186 6.54 3.70 7.06
CA HIS A 186 5.94 2.39 7.30
C HIS A 186 7.01 1.33 7.63
N TYR A 187 8.14 1.36 6.93
CA TYR A 187 9.25 0.46 7.25
C TYR A 187 9.91 0.81 8.58
N ARG A 188 10.12 2.09 8.87
CA ARG A 188 10.64 2.55 10.17
C ARG A 188 9.74 2.13 11.34
N PHE A 189 8.43 2.16 11.15
CA PHE A 189 7.49 1.60 12.13
C PHE A 189 7.73 0.10 12.36
N LEU A 190 7.93 -0.67 11.28
CA LEU A 190 8.25 -2.11 11.41
C LEU A 190 9.60 -2.33 12.10
N GLN A 191 10.61 -1.49 11.81
CA GLN A 191 11.90 -1.55 12.49
C GLN A 191 11.74 -1.35 14.00
N ALA A 192 11.02 -0.31 14.41
CA ALA A 192 10.80 0.00 15.82
C ALA A 192 10.01 -1.10 16.54
N ARG A 193 9.04 -1.74 15.89
CA ARG A 193 8.13 -2.73 16.49
C ARG A 193 8.68 -4.15 16.45
N TRP A 194 9.42 -4.53 15.39
CA TRP A 194 9.82 -5.91 15.11
C TRP A 194 11.35 -6.08 14.99
N GLY A 195 12.12 -4.99 15.04
CA GLY A 195 13.59 -5.05 14.97
C GLY A 195 14.13 -5.34 13.57
N LEU A 196 13.45 -4.88 12.51
CA LEU A 196 13.96 -5.04 11.14
C LEU A 196 15.28 -4.29 10.96
N ALA A 197 16.22 -4.88 10.23
CA ALA A 197 17.50 -4.24 9.92
C ALA A 197 17.34 -3.20 8.79
N SER A 198 18.19 -2.17 8.78
CA SER A 198 18.19 -1.15 7.73
C SER A 198 18.82 -1.64 6.43
N LEU A 199 19.81 -2.49 6.50
CA LEU A 199 20.61 -2.93 5.35
C LEU A 199 19.76 -3.58 4.24
N PRO A 200 18.85 -4.54 4.52
CA PRO A 200 18.05 -5.15 3.46
C PRO A 200 17.17 -4.17 2.69
N MET A 201 16.65 -3.12 3.33
CA MET A 201 15.88 -2.07 2.65
C MET A 201 16.79 -1.23 1.75
N THR A 202 18.00 -0.92 2.20
CA THR A 202 18.99 -0.20 1.38
C THR A 202 19.38 -1.02 0.14
N GLU A 203 19.63 -2.31 0.31
CA GLU A 203 20.01 -3.22 -0.78
C GLU A 203 18.86 -3.39 -1.78
N LEU A 204 17.62 -3.50 -1.32
CA LEU A 204 16.44 -3.59 -2.17
C LEU A 204 16.30 -2.33 -3.06
N MET A 205 16.34 -1.14 -2.48
CA MET A 205 16.25 0.10 -3.25
C MET A 205 17.43 0.27 -4.19
N ALA A 206 18.65 -0.10 -3.77
CA ALA A 206 19.84 -0.02 -4.62
C ALA A 206 19.72 -0.94 -5.84
N ALA A 207 19.26 -2.18 -5.66
CA ALA A 207 19.03 -3.13 -6.76
C ALA A 207 17.99 -2.60 -7.76
N MET A 208 16.88 -2.05 -7.28
CA MET A 208 15.83 -1.46 -8.12
C MET A 208 16.32 -0.22 -8.88
N ILE A 209 17.12 0.65 -8.25
CA ILE A 209 17.71 1.81 -8.93
C ILE A 209 18.72 1.36 -9.99
N GLN A 210 19.52 0.34 -9.69
CA GLN A 210 20.49 -0.20 -10.66
C GLN A 210 19.80 -0.77 -11.89
N GLU A 211 18.66 -1.43 -11.71
CA GLU A 211 17.84 -1.99 -12.79
C GLU A 211 17.36 -0.93 -13.78
N GLN A 212 17.06 0.30 -13.33
CA GLN A 212 16.63 1.40 -14.20
C GLN A 212 17.70 1.84 -15.22
N ASN A 213 18.97 1.55 -14.97
CA ASN A 213 20.08 1.87 -15.90
C ASN A 213 20.23 0.85 -17.04
N GLY A 214 19.30 -0.10 -17.13
CA GLY A 214 19.33 -1.21 -18.07
C GLY A 214 19.89 -2.49 -17.44
N VAL A 215 19.24 -3.61 -17.76
CA VAL A 215 19.62 -4.93 -17.24
C VAL A 215 20.45 -5.65 -18.29
N ALA A 216 21.74 -5.85 -17.97
CA ALA A 216 22.62 -6.73 -18.73
C ALA A 216 23.52 -7.47 -17.73
N MET A 217 23.08 -8.65 -17.30
CA MET A 217 23.86 -9.50 -16.40
C MET A 217 25.04 -10.09 -17.15
N LYS A 218 26.24 -9.81 -16.70
CA LYS A 218 27.47 -10.36 -17.33
C LYS A 218 27.77 -11.76 -16.80
N THR A 219 27.60 -11.95 -15.48
CA THR A 219 28.02 -13.17 -14.79
C THR A 219 26.90 -13.72 -13.92
N GLU A 220 27.01 -15.01 -13.56
CA GLU A 220 26.16 -15.65 -12.55
C GLU A 220 26.19 -14.93 -11.20
N SER A 221 27.37 -14.42 -10.82
CA SER A 221 27.53 -13.66 -9.58
C SER A 221 26.70 -12.36 -9.57
N GLU A 222 26.64 -11.66 -10.72
CA GLU A 222 25.79 -10.47 -10.85
C GLU A 222 24.31 -10.83 -10.79
N LEU A 223 23.89 -11.93 -11.43
CA LEU A 223 22.52 -12.44 -11.35
C LEU A 223 22.15 -12.78 -9.91
N LEU A 224 23.01 -13.49 -9.18
CA LEU A 224 22.75 -13.86 -7.79
C LEU A 224 22.72 -12.64 -6.87
N ALA A 225 23.57 -11.65 -7.08
CA ALA A 225 23.53 -10.39 -6.34
C ALA A 225 22.24 -9.61 -6.60
N TYR A 226 21.76 -9.59 -7.84
CA TYR A 226 20.46 -8.99 -8.17
C TYR A 226 19.31 -9.74 -7.48
N CYS A 227 19.26 -11.07 -7.59
CA CYS A 227 18.23 -11.88 -6.93
C CYS A 227 18.24 -11.73 -5.40
N HIS A 228 19.43 -11.59 -4.78
CA HIS A 228 19.54 -11.23 -3.38
C HIS A 228 18.90 -9.86 -3.10
N GLY A 229 19.26 -8.83 -3.90
CA GLY A 229 18.79 -7.46 -3.71
C GLY A 229 17.27 -7.34 -3.79
N VAL A 230 16.62 -7.97 -4.80
CA VAL A 230 15.17 -7.81 -5.03
C VAL A 230 14.29 -8.83 -4.31
N ALA A 231 14.82 -9.99 -3.88
CA ALA A 231 14.04 -11.06 -3.28
C ALA A 231 14.63 -11.64 -2.00
N GLY A 232 15.94 -11.87 -1.93
CA GLY A 232 16.61 -12.33 -0.72
C GLY A 232 16.40 -11.37 0.45
N THR A 233 16.54 -10.08 0.21
CA THR A 233 16.29 -9.02 1.18
C THR A 233 14.89 -9.06 1.77
N ILE A 234 13.86 -9.41 0.97
CA ILE A 234 12.47 -9.57 1.43
C ILE A 234 12.39 -10.72 2.42
N GLY A 235 13.07 -11.84 2.14
CA GLY A 235 13.21 -12.95 3.08
C GLY A 235 13.83 -12.52 4.41
N LEU A 236 14.91 -11.73 4.36
CA LEU A 236 15.58 -11.19 5.54
C LEU A 236 14.67 -10.27 6.35
N MET A 237 13.93 -9.37 5.68
CA MET A 237 12.99 -8.43 6.34
C MET A 237 11.80 -9.16 6.98
N THR A 238 11.39 -10.29 6.44
CA THR A 238 10.26 -11.08 6.93
C THR A 238 10.61 -11.87 8.20
N CYS A 239 11.86 -12.32 8.36
CA CYS A 239 12.30 -13.14 9.49
C CYS A 239 12.02 -12.55 10.87
N PRO A 240 12.36 -11.27 11.18
CA PRO A 240 12.08 -10.68 12.49
C PRO A 240 10.58 -10.62 12.80
N ILE A 241 9.73 -10.38 11.79
CA ILE A 241 8.27 -10.39 11.95
C ILE A 241 7.79 -11.79 12.38
N PHE A 242 8.43 -12.85 11.92
CA PHE A 242 8.13 -14.21 12.35
C PHE A 242 8.81 -14.59 13.68
N GLY A 243 9.60 -13.68 14.26
CA GLY A 243 10.33 -13.90 15.50
C GLY A 243 11.60 -14.74 15.31
N VAL A 244 12.18 -14.69 14.12
CA VAL A 244 13.41 -15.42 13.76
C VAL A 244 14.56 -14.45 13.59
N THR A 245 15.60 -14.61 14.42
CA THR A 245 16.80 -13.75 14.43
C THR A 245 18.10 -14.54 14.32
N ASP A 246 18.03 -15.88 14.25
CA ASP A 246 19.20 -16.74 14.10
C ASP A 246 19.88 -16.49 12.75
N LYS A 247 21.18 -16.23 12.75
CA LYS A 247 21.97 -15.94 11.53
C LYS A 247 21.89 -17.08 10.49
N LYS A 248 21.80 -18.35 10.95
CA LYS A 248 21.66 -19.49 10.04
C LYS A 248 20.31 -19.48 9.37
N ALA A 249 19.25 -19.13 10.13
CA ALA A 249 17.90 -19.00 9.57
C ALA A 249 17.81 -17.86 8.55
N LEU A 250 18.48 -16.72 8.80
CA LEU A 250 18.54 -15.60 7.87
C LEU A 250 19.17 -16.01 6.53
N LYS A 251 20.27 -16.77 6.55
CA LYS A 251 20.86 -17.31 5.31
C LYS A 251 19.88 -18.17 4.52
N HIS A 252 19.14 -19.04 5.20
CA HIS A 252 18.14 -19.90 4.55
C HIS A 252 16.96 -19.10 3.97
N ALA A 253 16.58 -17.99 4.62
CA ALA A 253 15.53 -17.11 4.13
C ALA A 253 15.98 -16.33 2.90
N ASP A 254 17.21 -15.86 2.87
CA ASP A 254 17.85 -15.25 1.72
C ASP A 254 17.91 -16.23 0.53
N ASP A 255 18.44 -17.45 0.76
CA ASP A 255 18.49 -18.49 -0.25
C ASP A 255 17.14 -18.81 -0.85
N LEU A 256 16.07 -18.85 -0.02
CA LEU A 256 14.71 -19.08 -0.49
C LEU A 256 14.20 -17.95 -1.39
N GLY A 257 14.45 -16.70 -1.00
CA GLY A 257 14.10 -15.53 -1.82
C GLY A 257 14.81 -15.55 -3.17
N ILE A 258 16.12 -15.81 -3.17
CA ILE A 258 16.92 -15.93 -4.40
C ILE A 258 16.38 -17.06 -5.29
N ALA A 259 16.06 -18.24 -4.72
CA ALA A 259 15.52 -19.37 -5.48
C ALA A 259 14.22 -19.00 -6.20
N MET A 260 13.30 -18.31 -5.51
CA MET A 260 12.04 -17.88 -6.09
C MET A 260 12.26 -16.87 -7.23
N GLN A 261 13.22 -15.96 -7.09
CA GLN A 261 13.52 -14.98 -8.13
C GLN A 261 14.20 -15.62 -9.34
N LEU A 262 15.13 -16.55 -9.15
CA LEU A 262 15.72 -17.33 -10.25
C LEU A 262 14.63 -18.08 -11.03
N THR A 263 13.63 -18.64 -10.35
CA THR A 263 12.49 -19.30 -11.01
C THR A 263 11.65 -18.31 -11.82
N ASN A 264 11.39 -17.10 -11.30
CA ASN A 264 10.69 -16.04 -12.04
C ASN A 264 11.47 -15.65 -13.30
N ILE A 265 12.76 -15.41 -13.20
CA ILE A 265 13.62 -15.05 -14.33
C ILE A 265 13.58 -16.13 -15.43
N CYS A 266 13.61 -17.41 -15.04
CA CYS A 266 13.51 -18.49 -16.03
C CYS A 266 12.11 -18.61 -16.66
N ARG A 267 11.06 -18.23 -15.92
CA ARG A 267 9.67 -18.21 -16.44
C ARG A 267 9.45 -17.06 -17.40
N ASP A 268 9.98 -15.88 -17.09
CA ASP A 268 9.56 -14.63 -17.69
C ASP A 268 10.53 -14.13 -18.79
N VAL A 269 11.48 -14.95 -19.27
CA VAL A 269 12.55 -14.59 -20.26
C VAL A 269 12.00 -13.82 -21.45
N PHE A 270 10.89 -14.27 -22.05
CA PHE A 270 10.30 -13.62 -23.22
C PHE A 270 9.53 -12.34 -22.87
N GLU A 271 8.93 -12.28 -21.70
CA GLU A 271 8.24 -11.07 -21.22
C GLU A 271 9.27 -9.99 -20.86
N ASP A 272 10.35 -10.37 -20.19
CA ASP A 272 11.45 -9.47 -19.87
C ASP A 272 12.11 -8.93 -21.13
N ALA A 273 12.33 -9.77 -22.15
CA ALA A 273 12.86 -9.33 -23.44
C ALA A 273 11.94 -8.33 -24.15
N LYS A 274 10.61 -8.46 -24.08
CA LYS A 274 9.64 -7.45 -24.57
C LYS A 274 9.83 -6.10 -23.90
N ASN A 275 10.20 -6.11 -22.61
CA ASN A 275 10.47 -4.92 -21.82
C ASN A 275 11.93 -4.43 -21.95
N GLY A 276 12.71 -5.01 -22.88
CA GLY A 276 14.10 -4.63 -23.15
C GLY A 276 15.10 -5.13 -22.10
N ARG A 277 14.74 -6.13 -21.29
CA ARG A 277 15.53 -6.65 -20.17
C ARG A 277 16.00 -8.07 -20.45
N ILE A 278 17.26 -8.37 -20.12
CA ILE A 278 17.82 -9.72 -20.16
C ILE A 278 18.54 -9.99 -18.85
N TYR A 279 17.98 -10.91 -18.05
CA TYR A 279 18.57 -11.31 -16.76
C TYR A 279 19.47 -12.55 -16.89
N LEU A 280 19.45 -13.25 -18.04
CA LEU A 280 20.32 -14.39 -18.28
C LEU A 280 21.78 -13.93 -18.39
N PRO A 281 22.73 -14.54 -17.64
CA PRO A 281 24.13 -14.13 -17.68
C PRO A 281 24.75 -14.26 -19.06
N ALA A 282 25.38 -13.18 -19.52
CA ALA A 282 26.05 -13.15 -20.84
C ALA A 282 27.16 -14.21 -20.98
N GLU A 283 27.84 -14.56 -19.88
CA GLU A 283 28.88 -15.60 -19.85
C GLU A 283 28.38 -17.01 -20.17
N TYR A 284 27.08 -17.22 -20.22
CA TYR A 284 26.50 -18.50 -20.54
C TYR A 284 26.21 -18.68 -22.03
N PHE A 285 26.23 -17.58 -22.79
CA PHE A 285 26.03 -17.58 -24.23
C PHE A 285 27.33 -17.62 -24.98
N GLU A 286 27.35 -18.30 -26.11
CA GLU A 286 28.47 -18.19 -27.07
C GLU A 286 28.53 -16.77 -27.66
N SER A 287 27.32 -16.20 -27.95
CA SER A 287 27.14 -14.81 -28.37
C SER A 287 25.94 -14.23 -27.68
N PRO A 288 26.10 -13.30 -26.69
CA PRO A 288 25.02 -12.75 -25.94
C PRO A 288 23.97 -12.09 -26.85
N PRO A 289 22.71 -12.50 -26.80
CA PRO A 289 21.64 -11.97 -27.64
C PRO A 289 21.21 -10.58 -27.17
N SER A 290 20.67 -9.78 -28.09
CA SER A 290 19.87 -8.61 -27.74
C SER A 290 18.45 -9.03 -27.40
N PRO A 291 17.65 -8.17 -26.73
CA PRO A 291 16.23 -8.44 -26.48
C PRO A 291 15.44 -8.75 -27.77
N SER A 292 15.75 -8.08 -28.86
CA SER A 292 15.15 -8.32 -30.18
C SER A 292 15.50 -9.69 -30.78
N ASP A 293 16.68 -10.20 -30.51
CA ASP A 293 17.10 -11.54 -30.99
C ASP A 293 16.30 -12.63 -30.30
N ILE A 294 16.06 -12.50 -28.98
CA ILE A 294 15.22 -13.43 -28.19
C ILE A 294 13.78 -13.44 -28.73
N LEU A 295 13.21 -12.28 -29.07
CA LEU A 295 11.82 -12.15 -29.52
C LEU A 295 11.59 -12.62 -30.95
N GLN A 296 12.58 -12.45 -31.84
CA GLN A 296 12.39 -12.75 -33.26
C GLN A 296 12.74 -14.19 -33.61
N ASN A 297 13.20 -14.99 -32.65
CA ASN A 297 13.67 -16.36 -32.88
C ASN A 297 14.65 -16.41 -34.09
N ASN A 298 15.50 -15.40 -34.20
CA ASN A 298 16.47 -15.25 -35.28
C ASN A 298 17.55 -16.31 -35.16
N SER A 299 18.20 -16.61 -36.30
CA SER A 299 19.31 -17.58 -36.43
C SER A 299 20.50 -17.36 -35.49
N ASN A 300 20.53 -16.27 -34.74
CA ASN A 300 21.55 -15.94 -33.75
C ASN A 300 21.16 -16.31 -32.30
N THR A 301 19.93 -16.77 -32.06
CA THR A 301 19.48 -17.20 -30.72
C THR A 301 18.95 -18.62 -30.81
N ASP A 302 19.76 -19.58 -30.38
CA ASP A 302 19.32 -20.99 -30.32
C ASP A 302 18.41 -21.17 -29.08
N LEU A 303 17.14 -21.51 -29.32
CA LEU A 303 16.21 -21.86 -28.23
C LEU A 303 16.73 -23.00 -27.33
N ASN A 304 17.57 -23.89 -27.91
CA ASN A 304 18.23 -24.95 -27.14
C ASN A 304 19.27 -24.36 -26.19
N GLU A 305 19.98 -23.30 -26.60
CA GLU A 305 20.93 -22.59 -25.75
C GLU A 305 20.23 -21.92 -24.58
N ILE A 306 19.16 -21.17 -24.87
CA ILE A 306 18.30 -20.55 -23.80
C ILE A 306 17.77 -21.61 -22.83
N THR A 307 17.28 -22.72 -23.35
CA THR A 307 16.79 -23.86 -22.55
C THR A 307 17.89 -24.45 -21.68
N SER A 308 19.08 -24.62 -22.22
CA SER A 308 20.24 -25.09 -21.46
C SER A 308 20.61 -24.14 -20.33
N ILE A 309 20.61 -22.83 -20.62
CA ILE A 309 20.87 -21.77 -19.62
C ILE A 309 19.81 -21.74 -18.55
N LYS A 310 18.49 -21.79 -18.91
CA LYS A 310 17.39 -21.89 -17.96
C LYS A 310 17.58 -23.09 -17.03
N ASN A 311 17.92 -24.27 -17.58
CA ASN A 311 18.15 -25.47 -16.78
C ASN A 311 19.31 -25.30 -15.79
N ARG A 312 20.40 -24.65 -16.20
CA ARG A 312 21.53 -24.36 -15.32
C ARG A 312 21.12 -23.43 -14.16
N ILE A 313 20.37 -22.38 -14.44
CA ILE A 313 19.85 -21.45 -13.43
C ILE A 313 18.88 -22.15 -12.49
N LEU A 314 17.99 -23.00 -13.01
CA LEU A 314 17.03 -23.76 -12.20
C LEU A 314 17.71 -24.81 -11.32
N MET A 315 18.86 -25.37 -11.73
CA MET A 315 19.67 -26.23 -10.85
C MET A 315 20.24 -25.44 -9.65
N GLU A 316 20.66 -24.18 -9.85
CA GLU A 316 21.08 -23.31 -8.74
C GLU A 316 19.89 -22.93 -7.87
N ALA A 317 18.72 -22.63 -8.45
CA ALA A 317 17.49 -22.39 -7.71
C ALA A 317 17.13 -23.60 -6.82
N ASP A 318 17.26 -24.83 -7.33
CA ASP A 318 16.96 -26.06 -6.59
C ASP A 318 17.86 -26.26 -5.36
N ARG A 319 19.15 -25.97 -5.50
CA ARG A 319 20.09 -25.99 -4.36
C ARG A 319 19.65 -24.99 -3.28
N ARG A 320 19.19 -23.82 -3.67
CA ARG A 320 18.74 -22.78 -2.76
C ARG A 320 17.36 -23.09 -2.15
N TYR A 321 16.44 -23.71 -2.89
CA TYR A 321 15.21 -24.27 -2.31
C TYR A 321 15.52 -25.30 -1.23
N THR A 322 16.50 -26.17 -1.48
CA THR A 322 16.93 -27.19 -0.50
C THR A 322 17.50 -26.52 0.76
N SER A 323 18.26 -25.43 0.62
CA SER A 323 18.69 -24.59 1.77
C SER A 323 17.49 -23.99 2.49
N GLY A 324 16.56 -23.37 1.76
CA GLY A 324 15.34 -22.78 2.30
C GLY A 324 14.50 -23.78 3.10
N GLU A 325 14.35 -25.00 2.61
CA GLU A 325 13.65 -26.09 3.34
C GLU A 325 14.32 -26.42 4.69
N GLN A 326 15.65 -26.41 4.76
CA GLN A 326 16.37 -26.56 6.03
C GLN A 326 16.09 -25.43 7.00
N GLY A 327 15.83 -24.22 6.49
CA GLY A 327 15.48 -23.03 7.26
C GLY A 327 14.10 -23.10 7.91
N ILE A 328 13.18 -23.88 7.36
CA ILE A 328 11.79 -24.00 7.85
C ILE A 328 11.71 -24.40 9.33
N ARG A 329 12.66 -25.17 9.84
CA ARG A 329 12.71 -25.61 11.25
C ARG A 329 12.80 -24.44 12.25
N TYR A 330 13.35 -23.30 11.85
CA TYR A 330 13.48 -22.10 12.69
C TYR A 330 12.19 -21.30 12.81
N LEU A 331 11.22 -21.54 11.94
CA LEU A 331 9.95 -20.84 11.93
C LEU A 331 8.96 -21.39 12.98
N PRO A 332 8.06 -20.56 13.52
CA PRO A 332 6.90 -21.03 14.26
C PRO A 332 6.08 -22.02 13.42
N TRP A 333 5.45 -23.02 14.05
CA TRP A 333 4.83 -24.14 13.35
C TRP A 333 3.80 -23.76 12.25
N ARG A 334 3.01 -22.71 12.49
CA ARG A 334 2.06 -22.19 11.48
C ARG A 334 2.77 -21.66 10.25
N MET A 335 3.89 -20.96 10.46
CA MET A 335 4.70 -20.40 9.38
C MET A 335 5.42 -21.46 8.57
N ARG A 336 5.79 -22.57 9.22
CA ARG A 336 6.40 -23.72 8.50
C ARG A 336 5.49 -24.21 7.38
N ILE A 337 4.17 -24.26 7.62
CA ILE A 337 3.19 -24.72 6.61
C ILE A 337 3.17 -23.74 5.44
N VAL A 338 3.05 -22.45 5.74
CA VAL A 338 2.94 -21.38 4.74
C VAL A 338 4.17 -21.30 3.85
N VAL A 339 5.35 -21.19 4.48
CA VAL A 339 6.63 -21.04 3.75
C VAL A 339 6.96 -22.30 2.95
N ARG A 340 6.72 -23.48 3.53
CA ARG A 340 6.90 -24.74 2.80
C ARG A 340 6.00 -24.84 1.57
N TRP A 341 4.74 -24.44 1.71
CA TRP A 341 3.79 -24.48 0.60
C TRP A 341 4.18 -23.51 -0.51
N ALA A 342 4.51 -22.27 -0.16
CA ALA A 342 4.99 -21.29 -1.11
C ALA A 342 6.27 -21.75 -1.84
N GLY A 343 7.28 -22.20 -1.09
CA GLY A 343 8.52 -22.71 -1.66
C GLY A 343 8.31 -23.88 -2.62
N ARG A 344 7.43 -24.82 -2.26
CA ARG A 344 7.09 -25.97 -3.14
C ARG A 344 6.39 -25.54 -4.42
N MET A 345 5.42 -24.63 -4.34
CA MET A 345 4.74 -24.14 -5.53
C MET A 345 5.72 -23.50 -6.53
N TYR A 346 6.63 -22.67 -6.05
CA TYR A 346 7.63 -22.06 -6.92
C TYR A 346 8.63 -23.08 -7.46
N ARG A 347 9.02 -24.06 -6.66
CA ARG A 347 9.89 -25.16 -7.12
C ARG A 347 9.22 -25.99 -8.22
N GLU A 348 7.92 -26.29 -8.09
CA GLU A 348 7.13 -26.98 -9.12
C GLU A 348 7.03 -26.16 -10.41
N ILE A 349 6.94 -24.82 -10.33
CA ILE A 349 7.02 -23.96 -11.53
C ILE A 349 8.36 -24.18 -12.23
N GLY A 350 9.47 -24.23 -11.51
CA GLY A 350 10.77 -24.55 -12.07
C GLY A 350 10.82 -25.91 -12.78
N GLU A 351 10.25 -26.95 -12.16
CA GLU A 351 10.14 -28.28 -12.76
C GLU A 351 9.28 -28.29 -14.03
N LEU A 352 8.17 -27.51 -14.04
CA LEU A 352 7.33 -27.36 -15.23
C LEU A 352 8.07 -26.69 -16.39
N ILE A 353 8.88 -25.67 -16.10
CA ILE A 353 9.72 -25.00 -17.10
C ILE A 353 10.76 -25.97 -17.69
N GLN A 354 11.39 -26.79 -16.85
CA GLN A 354 12.36 -27.81 -17.30
C GLN A 354 11.71 -28.85 -18.20
N ASN A 355 10.48 -29.27 -17.90
CA ASN A 355 9.75 -30.28 -18.64
C ASN A 355 9.04 -29.75 -19.90
N ASN A 356 8.85 -28.43 -20.00
CA ASN A 356 8.20 -27.76 -21.12
C ASN A 356 9.05 -26.54 -21.54
N PRO A 357 10.10 -26.74 -22.33
CA PRO A 357 11.04 -25.68 -22.71
C PRO A 357 10.41 -24.51 -23.45
N GLU A 358 9.23 -24.69 -24.02
CA GLU A 358 8.46 -23.66 -24.75
C GLU A 358 7.70 -22.69 -23.80
N LEU A 359 7.62 -23.02 -22.50
CA LEU A 359 7.18 -22.13 -21.44
C LEU A 359 8.34 -21.25 -21.00
#